data_a1cda8ffdf3345259f01d7a7da485e33
#
_entry.id   a1cda8ffdf3345259f01d7a7da485e33
#
_cell.length_a   1.000
_cell.length_b   1.000
_cell.length_c   1.000
_cell.angle_alpha   90.00
_cell.angle_beta   90.00
_cell.angle_gamma   90.00
#
_symmetry.space_group_name_H-M   'P 1'
#
loop_
_entity.id
_entity.type
_entity.pdbx_description
1 polymer ?
#
loop_
_entity_poly.entity_id
_entity_poly.type
_entity_poly.pdbx_seq_one_letter_code
_entity_poly.pdbx_strand_id
1 'polypeptide(L)'
;GNNDKPADDGAAGTDKKVYNVGVSIYKFDDNFMTLYRKEIESYFKTLNTDEVEYKVTIQDGKGDMAEQTNQIDNFIAQDYDALIINLVQATSAATVIDKCEAANKPCIFINREPSEEDMKKDPGMITYVGADARQSGKFQGELIADLPNKGDLNGDGVLQYVMVVGDPENVDAKYRTEFSISQYQEVSGLKVEKLDEQRGDWDQAKGQEIVANALTQYGDKIEAVFCNNDAMALGAAQAITAAGRKVGEDIYLVGVDALAEAMDLVSTGGMTGTVLNDHINQSHKAVDCTVQAINGEKLDAYYWIDYIKVTPENVAEYK
;
A
#
# COMPACT_ATOMS: atom_id res chain seq x y z
N GLY A 1 -6.36 -59.47 27.22
CA GLY A 1 -6.21 -58.61 26.11
C GLY A 1 -6.32 -57.19 26.57
N ASN A 2 -5.23 -56.58 26.93
CA ASN A 2 -5.20 -55.18 27.29
C ASN A 2 -5.17 -54.37 26.08
N ASN A 3 -6.26 -53.74 25.81
CA ASN A 3 -6.32 -52.62 24.85
C ASN A 3 -6.06 -51.33 25.62
N ASP A 4 -4.86 -51.18 26.03
CA ASP A 4 -4.43 -49.87 26.45
C ASP A 4 -4.24 -49.04 25.18
N LYS A 5 -5.23 -48.23 24.93
CA LYS A 5 -5.11 -47.18 23.93
C LYS A 5 -4.13 -46.15 24.45
N PRO A 6 -2.99 -45.98 23.82
CA PRO A 6 -2.12 -44.84 24.13
C PRO A 6 -2.67 -43.55 23.52
N ALA A 7 -3.93 -43.53 23.18
CA ALA A 7 -4.56 -42.40 22.49
C ALA A 7 -4.57 -41.15 23.33
N ASP A 8 -4.45 -41.25 24.63
CA ASP A 8 -4.53 -40.08 25.50
C ASP A 8 -3.27 -39.23 25.47
N ASP A 9 -2.13 -39.86 25.22
CA ASP A 9 -0.88 -39.11 25.11
C ASP A 9 -0.81 -38.34 23.83
N GLY A 10 -1.33 -38.91 22.75
CA GLY A 10 -1.51 -38.18 21.51
C GLY A 10 -2.56 -37.06 21.61
N ALA A 11 -3.63 -37.32 22.40
CA ALA A 11 -4.66 -36.35 22.62
C ALA A 11 -4.18 -35.13 23.41
N ALA A 12 -3.32 -35.34 24.41
CA ALA A 12 -2.75 -34.25 25.20
C ALA A 12 -1.88 -33.33 24.36
N GLY A 13 -1.18 -33.85 23.30
CA GLY A 13 -0.41 -33.08 22.35
C GLY A 13 -1.24 -32.56 21.18
N THR A 14 -2.51 -33.01 21.07
CA THR A 14 -3.40 -32.67 19.96
C THR A 14 -4.51 -31.70 20.33
N ASP A 15 -4.60 -31.28 21.59
CA ASP A 15 -5.53 -30.22 22.00
C ASP A 15 -5.16 -28.84 21.46
N LYS A 16 -4.33 -28.83 20.47
CA LYS A 16 -3.92 -27.65 19.71
C LYS A 16 -5.11 -27.11 18.93
N LYS A 17 -5.44 -25.87 19.21
CA LYS A 17 -6.45 -25.14 18.41
C LYS A 17 -5.85 -24.72 17.10
N VAL A 18 -6.56 -25.05 16.04
CA VAL A 18 -6.18 -24.64 14.67
C VAL A 18 -7.19 -23.62 14.17
N TYR A 19 -6.69 -22.46 13.80
CA TYR A 19 -7.50 -21.41 13.18
C TYR A 19 -7.10 -21.26 11.73
N ASN A 20 -8.10 -21.22 10.85
CA ASN A 20 -7.90 -21.02 9.42
C ASN A 20 -8.16 -19.59 9.06
N VAL A 21 -7.18 -18.94 8.43
CA VAL A 21 -7.26 -17.55 7.99
C VAL A 21 -7.18 -17.51 6.47
N GLY A 22 -8.19 -16.94 5.83
CA GLY A 22 -8.23 -16.77 4.39
C GLY A 22 -7.79 -15.35 4.02
N VAL A 23 -6.81 -15.26 3.14
CA VAL A 23 -6.27 -13.99 2.65
C VAL A 23 -6.47 -13.92 1.15
N SER A 24 -7.08 -12.86 0.66
CA SER A 24 -7.17 -12.58 -0.77
C SER A 24 -6.48 -11.26 -1.07
N ILE A 25 -5.42 -11.34 -1.89
CA ILE A 25 -4.66 -10.19 -2.38
C ILE A 25 -5.21 -9.83 -3.76
N TYR A 26 -5.41 -8.54 -4.02
CA TYR A 26 -6.03 -8.14 -5.28
C TYR A 26 -5.25 -8.61 -6.51
N LYS A 27 -3.91 -8.67 -6.40
CA LYS A 27 -3.03 -9.06 -7.52
C LYS A 27 -1.63 -9.39 -7.00
N PHE A 28 -1.13 -10.59 -7.27
CA PHE A 28 0.16 -11.04 -6.75
C PHE A 28 1.38 -10.35 -7.36
N ASP A 29 1.26 -9.82 -8.58
CA ASP A 29 2.38 -9.14 -9.24
C ASP A 29 2.57 -7.68 -8.81
N ASP A 30 1.77 -7.20 -7.87
CA ASP A 30 2.01 -5.90 -7.23
C ASP A 30 3.23 -5.99 -6.31
N ASN A 31 4.21 -5.11 -6.54
CA ASN A 31 5.47 -5.13 -5.79
C ASN A 31 5.27 -4.90 -4.29
N PHE A 32 4.46 -3.94 -3.92
CA PHE A 32 4.19 -3.64 -2.51
C PHE A 32 3.42 -4.78 -1.84
N MET A 33 2.37 -5.27 -2.48
CA MET A 33 1.56 -6.35 -1.90
C MET A 33 2.30 -7.69 -1.85
N THR A 34 3.32 -7.88 -2.68
CA THR A 34 4.22 -9.04 -2.56
C THR A 34 4.98 -9.01 -1.23
N LEU A 35 5.52 -7.87 -0.85
CA LEU A 35 6.18 -7.70 0.45
C LEU A 35 5.18 -7.87 1.60
N TYR A 36 4.02 -7.28 1.46
CA TYR A 36 2.96 -7.31 2.46
C TYR A 36 2.48 -8.75 2.73
N ARG A 37 2.13 -9.51 1.69
CA ARG A 37 1.62 -10.87 1.85
C ARG A 37 2.65 -11.84 2.44
N LYS A 38 3.91 -11.68 2.06
CA LYS A 38 5.00 -12.47 2.62
C LYS A 38 5.18 -12.19 4.11
N GLU A 39 5.01 -10.95 4.51
CA GLU A 39 5.11 -10.55 5.91
C GLU A 39 3.91 -11.04 6.73
N ILE A 40 2.71 -11.05 6.17
CA ILE A 40 1.55 -11.70 6.81
C ILE A 40 1.87 -13.16 7.13
N GLU A 41 2.35 -13.89 6.15
CA GLU A 41 2.68 -15.31 6.30
C GLU A 41 3.77 -15.54 7.36
N SER A 42 4.85 -14.78 7.28
CA SER A 42 5.96 -14.87 8.23
C SER A 42 5.53 -14.54 9.65
N TYR A 43 4.75 -13.48 9.82
CA TYR A 43 4.34 -13.05 11.16
C TYR A 43 3.36 -14.02 11.80
N PHE A 44 2.41 -14.59 11.06
CA PHE A 44 1.55 -15.64 11.59
C PHE A 44 2.34 -16.86 12.07
N LYS A 45 3.39 -17.23 11.33
CA LYS A 45 4.25 -18.36 11.76
C LYS A 45 4.89 -18.10 13.12
N THR A 46 5.26 -16.89 13.43
CA THR A 46 5.86 -16.53 14.74
C THR A 46 4.85 -16.64 15.89
N LEU A 47 3.56 -16.62 15.58
CA LEU A 47 2.51 -16.68 16.60
C LEU A 47 2.07 -18.11 16.92
N ASN A 48 2.52 -19.09 16.16
CA ASN A 48 2.22 -20.49 16.42
C ASN A 48 2.94 -20.97 17.68
N THR A 49 2.20 -21.71 18.48
CA THR A 49 2.71 -22.33 19.72
C THR A 49 2.28 -23.80 19.76
N ASP A 50 2.63 -24.49 20.82
CA ASP A 50 2.16 -25.85 21.03
C ASP A 50 0.63 -25.91 21.24
N GLU A 51 0.01 -24.80 21.61
CA GLU A 51 -1.41 -24.73 21.93
C GLU A 51 -2.25 -24.14 20.80
N VAL A 52 -1.68 -23.33 19.93
CA VAL A 52 -2.39 -22.61 18.88
C VAL A 52 -1.61 -22.63 17.56
N GLU A 53 -2.31 -22.94 16.50
CA GLU A 53 -1.77 -22.88 15.15
C GLU A 53 -2.67 -22.04 14.24
N TYR A 54 -2.06 -21.15 13.47
CA TYR A 54 -2.74 -20.38 12.43
C TYR A 54 -2.35 -20.93 11.06
N LYS A 55 -3.34 -21.49 10.36
CA LYS A 55 -3.19 -21.95 8.98
C LYS A 55 -3.66 -20.84 8.04
N VAL A 56 -2.75 -20.28 7.31
CA VAL A 56 -3.00 -19.14 6.44
C VAL A 56 -3.02 -19.59 4.99
N THR A 57 -4.11 -19.32 4.30
CA THR A 57 -4.25 -19.58 2.86
C THR A 57 -4.32 -18.26 2.15
N ILE A 58 -3.33 -17.98 1.29
CA ILE A 58 -3.21 -16.70 0.57
C ILE A 58 -3.49 -16.96 -0.91
N GLN A 59 -4.46 -16.27 -1.47
CA GLN A 59 -4.90 -16.44 -2.84
C GLN A 59 -4.75 -15.14 -3.64
N ASP A 60 -4.46 -15.33 -4.93
CA ASP A 60 -4.31 -14.25 -5.90
C ASP A 60 -5.68 -13.89 -6.50
N GLY A 61 -6.14 -12.68 -6.26
CA GLY A 61 -7.38 -12.16 -6.83
C GLY A 61 -7.29 -11.86 -8.33
N LYS A 62 -6.07 -11.84 -8.89
CA LYS A 62 -5.79 -11.69 -10.33
C LYS A 62 -6.37 -10.42 -10.96
N GLY A 63 -6.64 -9.40 -10.15
CA GLY A 63 -7.27 -8.18 -10.62
C GLY A 63 -8.72 -8.37 -11.07
N ASP A 64 -9.34 -9.48 -10.70
CA ASP A 64 -10.69 -9.88 -11.11
C ASP A 64 -11.60 -9.99 -9.89
N MET A 65 -12.59 -9.11 -9.79
CA MET A 65 -13.50 -9.09 -8.66
C MET A 65 -14.35 -10.36 -8.58
N ALA A 66 -14.70 -10.95 -9.71
CA ALA A 66 -15.44 -12.22 -9.73
C ALA A 66 -14.63 -13.36 -9.13
N GLU A 67 -13.35 -13.44 -9.48
CA GLU A 67 -12.40 -14.41 -8.90
C GLU A 67 -12.27 -14.19 -7.39
N GLN A 68 -12.10 -12.95 -6.95
CA GLN A 68 -12.00 -12.63 -5.53
C GLN A 68 -13.28 -12.98 -4.77
N THR A 69 -14.44 -12.69 -5.35
CA THR A 69 -15.74 -13.07 -4.75
C THR A 69 -15.84 -14.57 -4.54
N ASN A 70 -15.41 -15.35 -5.52
CA ASN A 70 -15.39 -16.82 -5.39
C ASN A 70 -14.44 -17.28 -4.27
N GLN A 71 -13.29 -16.64 -4.12
CA GLN A 71 -12.35 -16.94 -3.04
C GLN A 71 -12.97 -16.67 -1.68
N ILE A 72 -13.62 -15.53 -1.51
CA ILE A 72 -14.31 -15.15 -0.28
C ILE A 72 -15.43 -16.13 0.04
N ASP A 73 -16.26 -16.46 -0.93
CA ASP A 73 -17.35 -17.43 -0.77
C ASP A 73 -16.82 -18.79 -0.36
N ASN A 74 -15.69 -19.24 -0.93
CA ASN A 74 -15.08 -20.52 -0.57
C ASN A 74 -14.51 -20.51 0.85
N PHE A 75 -13.86 -19.42 1.27
CA PHE A 75 -13.39 -19.30 2.65
C PHE A 75 -14.55 -19.41 3.64
N ILE A 76 -15.65 -18.72 3.36
CA ILE A 76 -16.84 -18.76 4.22
C ILE A 76 -17.47 -20.16 4.22
N ALA A 77 -17.63 -20.77 3.04
CA ALA A 77 -18.20 -22.11 2.91
C ALA A 77 -17.39 -23.19 3.63
N GLN A 78 -16.06 -23.02 3.68
CA GLN A 78 -15.15 -23.91 4.40
C GLN A 78 -14.98 -23.57 5.88
N ASP A 79 -15.79 -22.65 6.38
CA ASP A 79 -15.80 -22.22 7.78
C ASP A 79 -14.47 -21.66 8.29
N TYR A 80 -13.78 -20.88 7.47
CA TYR A 80 -12.58 -20.18 7.92
C TYR A 80 -12.92 -19.24 9.07
N ASP A 81 -11.98 -19.07 9.99
CA ASP A 81 -12.20 -18.31 11.23
C ASP A 81 -12.14 -16.80 11.04
N ALA A 82 -11.39 -16.33 10.06
CA ALA A 82 -11.26 -14.91 9.74
C ALA A 82 -10.77 -14.74 8.32
N LEU A 83 -11.07 -13.56 7.75
CA LEU A 83 -10.66 -13.17 6.41
C LEU A 83 -9.84 -11.87 6.45
N ILE A 84 -8.76 -11.83 5.66
CA ILE A 84 -7.98 -10.62 5.39
C ILE A 84 -8.11 -10.35 3.90
N ILE A 85 -8.69 -9.21 3.55
CA ILE A 85 -9.10 -8.92 2.17
C ILE A 85 -8.48 -7.62 1.67
N ASN A 86 -7.68 -7.74 0.62
CA ASN A 86 -7.19 -6.64 -0.19
C ASN A 86 -8.09 -6.55 -1.44
N LEU A 87 -9.06 -5.66 -1.42
CA LEU A 87 -10.09 -5.61 -2.45
C LEU A 87 -9.56 -5.30 -3.84
N VAL A 88 -10.01 -6.05 -4.84
CA VAL A 88 -9.81 -5.70 -6.25
C VAL A 88 -10.48 -4.36 -6.55
N GLN A 89 -11.68 -4.16 -6.03
CA GLN A 89 -12.44 -2.91 -6.16
C GLN A 89 -12.99 -2.49 -4.80
N ALA A 90 -12.62 -1.31 -4.33
CA ALA A 90 -13.11 -0.79 -3.06
C ALA A 90 -14.65 -0.67 -3.00
N THR A 91 -15.29 -0.45 -4.14
CA THR A 91 -16.76 -0.40 -4.27
C THR A 91 -17.46 -1.72 -3.94
N SER A 92 -16.72 -2.82 -3.89
CA SER A 92 -17.27 -4.14 -3.53
C SER A 92 -17.28 -4.41 -2.02
N ALA A 93 -16.81 -3.48 -1.21
CA ALA A 93 -16.69 -3.65 0.24
C ALA A 93 -18.04 -3.99 0.89
N ALA A 94 -19.12 -3.31 0.52
CA ALA A 94 -20.45 -3.55 1.10
C ALA A 94 -20.91 -5.00 0.93
N THR A 95 -20.70 -5.58 -0.24
CA THR A 95 -21.06 -6.98 -0.53
C THR A 95 -20.22 -7.94 0.32
N VAL A 96 -18.93 -7.68 0.44
CA VAL A 96 -18.03 -8.53 1.26
C VAL A 96 -18.41 -8.43 2.74
N ILE A 97 -18.69 -7.23 3.23
CA ILE A 97 -19.14 -7.02 4.61
C ILE A 97 -20.43 -7.81 4.89
N ASP A 98 -21.41 -7.71 4.01
CA ASP A 98 -22.69 -8.44 4.18
C ASP A 98 -22.48 -9.95 4.25
N LYS A 99 -21.59 -10.51 3.42
CA LYS A 99 -21.23 -11.93 3.44
C LYS A 99 -20.58 -12.35 4.76
N CYS A 100 -19.63 -11.55 5.24
CA CYS A 100 -18.92 -11.82 6.48
C CYS A 100 -19.84 -11.69 7.71
N GLU A 101 -20.69 -10.68 7.74
CA GLU A 101 -21.70 -10.51 8.79
C GLU A 101 -22.67 -11.70 8.84
N ALA A 102 -23.20 -12.09 7.69
CA ALA A 102 -24.15 -13.22 7.60
C ALA A 102 -23.52 -14.51 8.10
N ALA A 103 -22.24 -14.70 7.88
CA ALA A 103 -21.49 -15.88 8.33
C ALA A 103 -20.89 -15.72 9.73
N ASN A 104 -21.03 -14.56 10.35
CA ASN A 104 -20.39 -14.21 11.63
C ASN A 104 -18.87 -14.41 11.60
N LYS A 105 -18.24 -13.92 10.55
CA LYS A 105 -16.77 -14.00 10.35
C LYS A 105 -16.15 -12.63 10.37
N PRO A 106 -15.05 -12.44 11.11
CA PRO A 106 -14.28 -11.21 11.07
C PRO A 106 -13.68 -10.98 9.68
N CYS A 107 -13.68 -9.73 9.24
CA CYS A 107 -13.06 -9.32 7.99
C CYS A 107 -12.15 -8.12 8.22
N ILE A 108 -10.88 -8.30 7.94
CA ILE A 108 -9.86 -7.26 8.03
C ILE A 108 -9.53 -6.81 6.61
N PHE A 109 -10.00 -5.64 6.22
CA PHE A 109 -9.62 -5.03 4.96
C PHE A 109 -8.24 -4.43 5.07
N ILE A 110 -7.43 -4.57 4.03
CA ILE A 110 -6.07 -4.04 3.98
C ILE A 110 -5.82 -3.31 2.66
N ASN A 111 -4.93 -2.31 2.69
CA ASN A 111 -4.35 -1.60 1.56
C ASN A 111 -5.33 -0.76 0.73
N ARG A 112 -6.54 -1.25 0.45
CA ARG A 112 -7.56 -0.52 -0.31
C ARG A 112 -8.72 -0.17 0.59
N GLU A 113 -8.85 1.13 0.88
CA GLU A 113 -9.80 1.65 1.86
C GLU A 113 -11.24 1.56 1.35
N PRO A 114 -12.13 0.85 2.06
CA PRO A 114 -13.56 0.92 1.78
C PRO A 114 -14.10 2.32 2.08
N SER A 115 -15.28 2.65 1.52
CA SER A 115 -15.91 3.92 1.84
C SER A 115 -16.23 4.02 3.33
N GLU A 116 -16.25 5.25 3.85
CA GLU A 116 -16.62 5.52 5.24
C GLU A 116 -18.02 4.99 5.55
N GLU A 117 -18.95 5.13 4.62
CA GLU A 117 -20.32 4.62 4.78
C GLU A 117 -20.35 3.11 4.96
N ASP A 118 -19.58 2.37 4.16
CA ASP A 118 -19.52 0.91 4.26
C ASP A 118 -18.93 0.47 5.60
N MET A 119 -17.93 1.19 6.10
CA MET A 119 -17.26 0.85 7.36
C MET A 119 -18.13 1.10 8.60
N LYS A 120 -19.23 1.83 8.47
CA LYS A 120 -20.16 2.07 9.59
C LYS A 120 -21.10 0.89 9.86
N LYS A 121 -21.14 -0.12 8.99
CA LYS A 121 -22.14 -1.18 9.03
C LYS A 121 -21.99 -2.17 10.18
N ASP A 122 -20.78 -2.52 10.57
CA ASP A 122 -20.55 -3.46 11.67
C ASP A 122 -19.34 -3.09 12.52
N PRO A 123 -19.57 -2.38 13.63
CA PRO A 123 -18.51 -2.11 14.57
C PRO A 123 -18.16 -3.37 15.37
N GLY A 124 -16.96 -3.88 15.22
CA GLY A 124 -16.40 -4.93 16.06
C GLY A 124 -15.86 -6.15 15.33
N MET A 125 -16.41 -6.52 14.18
CA MET A 125 -15.89 -7.65 13.37
C MET A 125 -15.23 -7.20 12.08
N ILE A 126 -15.53 -6.00 11.63
CA ILE A 126 -15.04 -5.45 10.36
C ILE A 126 -14.10 -4.29 10.68
N THR A 127 -12.91 -4.32 10.12
CA THR A 127 -11.94 -3.23 10.28
C THR A 127 -11.20 -2.96 8.98
N TYR A 128 -10.60 -1.78 8.90
CA TYR A 128 -9.59 -1.45 7.90
C TYR A 128 -8.27 -1.15 8.59
N VAL A 129 -7.22 -1.84 8.16
CA VAL A 129 -5.85 -1.58 8.55
C VAL A 129 -5.11 -1.02 7.35
N GLY A 130 -4.58 0.18 7.49
CA GLY A 130 -3.88 0.80 6.37
C GLY A 130 -3.16 2.06 6.77
N ALA A 131 -2.64 2.74 5.77
CA ALA A 131 -2.01 4.04 5.91
C ALA A 131 -2.90 5.07 5.22
N ASP A 132 -2.93 6.30 5.78
CA ASP A 132 -3.73 7.38 5.21
C ASP A 132 -3.00 7.96 4.00
N ALA A 133 -3.53 7.70 2.82
CA ALA A 133 -2.92 8.17 1.57
C ALA A 133 -2.80 9.70 1.49
N ARG A 134 -3.63 10.43 2.22
CA ARG A 134 -3.50 11.89 2.32
C ARG A 134 -2.14 12.26 2.90
N GLN A 135 -1.69 11.55 3.94
CA GLN A 135 -0.37 11.76 4.55
C GLN A 135 0.76 11.49 3.56
N SER A 136 0.68 10.41 2.78
CA SER A 136 1.71 10.12 1.77
C SER A 136 1.82 11.23 0.73
N GLY A 137 0.69 11.73 0.25
CA GLY A 137 0.67 12.88 -0.66
C GLY A 137 1.29 14.12 -0.01
N LYS A 138 0.87 14.46 1.19
CA LYS A 138 1.45 15.60 1.92
C LYS A 138 2.97 15.49 2.03
N PHE A 139 3.48 14.29 2.33
CA PHE A 139 4.93 14.08 2.42
C PHE A 139 5.63 14.27 1.09
N GLN A 140 5.03 13.83 -0.01
CA GLN A 140 5.59 14.11 -1.35
C GLN A 140 5.69 15.62 -1.62
N GLY A 141 4.64 16.37 -1.30
CA GLY A 141 4.66 17.84 -1.43
C GLY A 141 5.75 18.48 -0.60
N GLU A 142 5.92 18.03 0.65
CA GLU A 142 6.95 18.54 1.56
C GLU A 142 8.36 18.21 1.08
N LEU A 143 8.58 17.05 0.49
CA LEU A 143 9.89 16.67 -0.05
C LEU A 143 10.39 17.69 -1.09
N ILE A 144 9.51 18.28 -1.87
CA ILE A 144 9.87 19.31 -2.84
C ILE A 144 9.85 20.70 -2.19
N ALA A 145 8.85 21.02 -1.38
CA ALA A 145 8.72 22.33 -0.74
C ALA A 145 9.89 22.64 0.23
N ASP A 146 10.44 21.61 0.86
CA ASP A 146 11.53 21.74 1.83
C ASP A 146 12.91 21.89 1.15
N LEU A 147 13.00 21.76 -0.16
CA LEU A 147 14.25 22.04 -0.88
C LEU A 147 14.61 23.53 -0.74
N PRO A 148 15.91 23.89 -0.77
CA PRO A 148 16.33 25.29 -0.63
C PRO A 148 15.67 26.24 -1.62
N ASN A 149 15.45 25.79 -2.88
CA ASN A 149 14.77 26.55 -3.91
C ASN A 149 13.27 26.24 -4.02
N LYS A 150 12.73 25.40 -3.13
CA LYS A 150 11.35 24.92 -3.18
C LYS A 150 10.98 24.23 -4.51
N GLY A 151 11.96 23.68 -5.21
CA GLY A 151 11.79 23.07 -6.52
C GLY A 151 11.65 24.06 -7.68
N ASP A 152 11.61 25.34 -7.41
CA ASP A 152 11.50 26.43 -8.39
C ASP A 152 12.87 26.70 -8.99
N LEU A 153 13.23 25.94 -10.03
CA LEU A 153 14.55 25.98 -10.65
C LEU A 153 14.80 27.25 -11.45
N ASN A 154 13.78 27.77 -12.09
CA ASN A 154 13.90 29.00 -12.91
C ASN A 154 13.60 30.29 -12.15
N GLY A 155 13.19 30.19 -10.90
CA GLY A 155 12.96 31.35 -10.04
C GLY A 155 11.73 32.20 -10.38
N ASP A 156 10.76 31.64 -11.11
CA ASP A 156 9.56 32.38 -11.53
C ASP A 156 8.42 32.38 -10.50
N GLY A 157 8.61 31.72 -9.37
CA GLY A 157 7.58 31.61 -8.31
C GLY A 157 6.50 30.59 -8.60
N VAL A 158 6.69 29.74 -9.61
CA VAL A 158 5.73 28.71 -10.02
C VAL A 158 6.46 27.39 -10.19
N LEU A 159 5.93 26.32 -9.60
CA LEU A 159 6.42 24.97 -9.83
C LEU A 159 5.71 24.37 -11.04
N GLN A 160 6.45 24.15 -12.12
CA GLN A 160 5.95 23.44 -13.29
C GLN A 160 6.17 21.95 -13.08
N TYR A 161 5.10 21.15 -13.07
CA TYR A 161 5.19 19.73 -12.70
C TYR A 161 4.42 18.81 -13.65
N VAL A 162 4.82 17.56 -13.60
CA VAL A 162 4.13 16.42 -14.23
C VAL A 162 3.65 15.47 -13.12
N MET A 163 2.41 15.02 -13.24
CA MET A 163 1.80 14.04 -12.33
C MET A 163 1.61 12.72 -13.04
N VAL A 164 2.18 11.66 -12.47
CA VAL A 164 2.00 10.28 -12.95
C VAL A 164 1.08 9.55 -11.96
N VAL A 165 -0.15 9.33 -12.39
CA VAL A 165 -1.24 8.81 -11.55
C VAL A 165 -1.26 7.30 -11.64
N GLY A 166 -1.54 6.60 -10.53
CA GLY A 166 -1.77 5.17 -10.54
C GLY A 166 -3.06 4.83 -11.27
N ASP A 167 -4.07 4.44 -10.53
CA ASP A 167 -5.42 4.20 -11.03
C ASP A 167 -6.33 5.30 -10.48
N PRO A 168 -6.94 6.15 -11.33
CA PRO A 168 -7.80 7.25 -10.87
C PRO A 168 -9.00 6.81 -10.02
N GLU A 169 -9.43 5.57 -10.14
CA GLU A 169 -10.51 5.02 -9.32
C GLU A 169 -10.04 4.54 -7.95
N ASN A 170 -8.74 4.47 -7.74
CA ASN A 170 -8.15 4.07 -6.47
C ASN A 170 -8.02 5.28 -5.56
N VAL A 171 -8.44 5.12 -4.31
CA VAL A 171 -8.43 6.20 -3.31
C VAL A 171 -7.02 6.71 -3.05
N ASP A 172 -6.03 5.82 -3.00
CA ASP A 172 -4.63 6.21 -2.78
C ASP A 172 -4.13 7.12 -3.90
N ALA A 173 -4.42 6.76 -5.16
CA ALA A 173 -4.04 7.59 -6.30
C ALA A 173 -4.69 8.97 -6.23
N LYS A 174 -5.97 9.01 -5.95
CA LYS A 174 -6.72 10.26 -5.83
C LYS A 174 -6.11 11.18 -4.77
N TYR A 175 -5.86 10.67 -3.59
CA TYR A 175 -5.35 11.47 -2.48
C TYR A 175 -3.88 11.86 -2.66
N ARG A 176 -3.04 10.97 -3.16
CA ARG A 176 -1.64 11.31 -3.45
C ARG A 176 -1.56 12.40 -4.50
N THR A 177 -2.40 12.34 -5.54
CA THR A 177 -2.45 13.37 -6.58
C THR A 177 -2.89 14.72 -6.01
N GLU A 178 -3.96 14.74 -5.23
CA GLU A 178 -4.52 15.98 -4.68
C GLU A 178 -3.62 16.59 -3.58
N PHE A 179 -3.26 15.78 -2.58
CA PHE A 179 -2.60 16.29 -1.39
C PHE A 179 -1.12 16.59 -1.58
N SER A 180 -0.44 15.98 -2.55
CA SER A 180 0.94 16.35 -2.86
C SER A 180 1.03 17.78 -3.34
N ILE A 181 0.11 18.20 -4.19
CA ILE A 181 0.11 19.54 -4.75
C ILE A 181 -0.44 20.57 -3.75
N SER A 182 -1.53 20.27 -3.07
CA SER A 182 -2.07 21.19 -2.05
C SER A 182 -1.08 21.45 -0.92
N GLN A 183 -0.39 20.40 -0.45
CA GLN A 183 0.62 20.54 0.61
C GLN A 183 1.85 21.29 0.12
N TYR A 184 2.29 21.04 -1.12
CA TYR A 184 3.36 21.79 -1.71
C TYR A 184 3.05 23.28 -1.68
N GLN A 185 1.87 23.70 -2.13
CA GLN A 185 1.45 25.10 -2.15
C GLN A 185 1.38 25.69 -0.73
N GLU A 186 0.83 24.93 0.21
CA GLU A 186 0.71 25.35 1.60
C GLU A 186 2.10 25.64 2.22
N VAL A 187 3.04 24.72 2.07
CA VAL A 187 4.36 24.82 2.69
C VAL A 187 5.27 25.78 1.95
N SER A 188 5.29 25.74 0.63
CA SER A 188 6.17 26.60 -0.18
C SER A 188 5.68 28.03 -0.31
N GLY A 189 4.36 28.24 -0.26
CA GLY A 189 3.75 29.53 -0.58
C GLY A 189 3.79 29.87 -2.07
N LEU A 190 4.23 28.95 -2.94
CA LEU A 190 4.35 29.17 -4.36
C LEU A 190 3.11 28.67 -5.12
N LYS A 191 2.96 29.16 -6.35
CA LYS A 191 1.96 28.68 -7.30
C LYS A 191 2.47 27.42 -8.00
N VAL A 192 1.57 26.70 -8.65
CA VAL A 192 1.89 25.51 -9.43
C VAL A 192 1.29 25.63 -10.83
N GLU A 193 1.95 24.99 -11.80
CA GLU A 193 1.44 24.80 -13.16
C GLU A 193 1.59 23.33 -13.53
N LYS A 194 0.46 22.66 -13.68
CA LYS A 194 0.44 21.27 -14.14
C LYS A 194 0.65 21.23 -15.65
N LEU A 195 1.77 20.67 -16.07
CA LEU A 195 2.07 20.52 -17.50
C LEU A 195 1.40 19.30 -18.09
N ASP A 196 1.36 18.20 -17.34
CA ASP A 196 0.75 16.94 -17.78
C ASP A 196 0.31 16.12 -16.58
N GLU A 197 -0.73 15.33 -16.78
CA GLU A 197 -1.20 14.34 -15.82
C GLU A 197 -1.71 13.13 -16.61
N GLN A 198 -1.10 11.97 -16.39
CA GLN A 198 -1.42 10.75 -17.12
C GLN A 198 -1.55 9.55 -16.19
N ARG A 199 -2.41 8.62 -16.58
CA ARG A 199 -2.60 7.36 -15.89
C ARG A 199 -1.48 6.39 -16.23
N GLY A 200 -0.76 5.92 -15.23
CA GLY A 200 0.36 4.97 -15.36
C GLY A 200 0.06 3.58 -14.81
N ASP A 201 -1.12 3.34 -14.24
CA ASP A 201 -1.58 2.03 -13.75
C ASP A 201 -0.61 1.35 -12.76
N TRP A 202 0.14 2.14 -11.97
CA TRP A 202 1.15 1.65 -11.02
C TRP A 202 2.31 0.91 -11.67
N ASP A 203 2.47 1.04 -12.99
CA ASP A 203 3.38 0.25 -13.82
C ASP A 203 4.63 1.04 -14.18
N GLN A 204 5.80 0.40 -14.03
CA GLN A 204 7.09 1.03 -14.31
C GLN A 204 7.24 1.43 -15.78
N ALA A 205 6.89 0.54 -16.70
CA ALA A 205 7.01 0.80 -18.14
C ALA A 205 6.12 1.95 -18.58
N LYS A 206 4.90 2.03 -18.05
CA LYS A 206 3.99 3.16 -18.31
C LYS A 206 4.50 4.45 -17.72
N GLY A 207 5.04 4.42 -16.52
CA GLY A 207 5.69 5.58 -15.91
C GLY A 207 6.81 6.13 -16.77
N GLN A 208 7.66 5.25 -17.31
CA GLN A 208 8.74 5.61 -18.22
C GLN A 208 8.20 6.27 -19.50
N GLU A 209 7.20 5.68 -20.13
CA GLU A 209 6.59 6.20 -21.36
C GLU A 209 6.00 7.59 -21.14
N ILE A 210 5.22 7.77 -20.07
CA ILE A 210 4.57 9.03 -19.73
C ILE A 210 5.61 10.14 -19.57
N VAL A 211 6.65 9.87 -18.79
CA VAL A 211 7.68 10.90 -18.50
C VAL A 211 8.56 11.15 -19.72
N ALA A 212 8.89 10.12 -20.50
CA ALA A 212 9.61 10.31 -21.77
C ALA A 212 8.84 11.23 -22.73
N ASN A 213 7.53 11.01 -22.87
CA ASN A 213 6.67 11.85 -23.70
C ASN A 213 6.58 13.27 -23.18
N ALA A 214 6.43 13.44 -21.87
CA ALA A 214 6.38 14.77 -21.25
C ALA A 214 7.69 15.54 -21.44
N LEU A 215 8.84 14.88 -21.28
CA LEU A 215 10.15 15.49 -21.51
C LEU A 215 10.36 15.91 -22.96
N THR A 216 9.84 15.12 -23.91
CA THR A 216 9.87 15.49 -25.32
C THR A 216 9.01 16.72 -25.58
N GLN A 217 7.85 16.82 -24.98
CA GLN A 217 6.89 17.90 -25.22
C GLN A 217 7.26 19.19 -24.49
N TYR A 218 7.68 19.09 -23.22
CA TYR A 218 7.88 20.26 -22.36
C TYR A 218 9.35 20.55 -22.04
N GLY A 219 10.25 19.59 -22.26
CA GLY A 219 11.69 19.78 -22.09
C GLY A 219 12.06 20.32 -20.70
N ASP A 220 12.88 21.37 -20.72
CA ASP A 220 13.41 21.99 -19.50
C ASP A 220 12.36 22.72 -18.65
N LYS A 221 11.15 22.86 -19.14
CA LYS A 221 10.06 23.48 -18.40
C LYS A 221 9.63 22.62 -17.20
N ILE A 222 9.83 21.29 -17.27
CA ILE A 222 9.48 20.38 -16.19
C ILE A 222 10.48 20.53 -15.05
N GLU A 223 10.01 20.96 -13.89
CA GLU A 223 10.84 21.13 -12.69
C GLU A 223 10.70 19.96 -11.73
N ALA A 224 9.50 19.37 -11.62
CA ALA A 224 9.24 18.25 -10.71
C ALA A 224 8.32 17.22 -11.35
N VAL A 225 8.58 15.94 -11.04
CA VAL A 225 7.75 14.81 -11.42
C VAL A 225 7.26 14.15 -10.12
N PHE A 226 5.94 14.11 -9.96
CA PHE A 226 5.28 13.42 -8.86
C PHE A 226 4.71 12.11 -9.39
N CYS A 227 5.12 10.99 -8.81
CA CYS A 227 4.58 9.68 -9.16
C CYS A 227 3.81 9.13 -7.96
N ASN A 228 2.63 8.58 -8.20
CA ASN A 228 1.82 8.02 -7.12
C ASN A 228 2.47 6.82 -6.44
N ASN A 229 3.40 6.13 -7.11
CA ASN A 229 4.22 5.09 -6.47
C ASN A 229 5.64 5.03 -7.02
N ASP A 230 6.48 4.25 -6.37
CA ASP A 230 7.89 4.09 -6.72
C ASP A 230 8.09 3.31 -8.02
N ALA A 231 7.25 2.34 -8.34
CA ALA A 231 7.39 1.59 -9.60
C ALA A 231 7.33 2.55 -10.79
N MET A 232 6.36 3.45 -10.81
CA MET A 232 6.26 4.49 -11.84
C MET A 232 7.41 5.49 -11.75
N ALA A 233 7.86 5.82 -10.53
CA ALA A 233 9.01 6.72 -10.33
C ALA A 233 10.33 6.11 -10.86
N LEU A 234 10.53 4.81 -10.71
CA LEU A 234 11.67 4.10 -11.30
C LEU A 234 11.65 4.23 -12.84
N GLY A 235 10.49 4.09 -13.45
CA GLY A 235 10.32 4.34 -14.88
C GLY A 235 10.60 5.79 -15.24
N ALA A 236 10.11 6.73 -14.46
CA ALA A 236 10.39 8.16 -14.64
C ALA A 236 11.89 8.46 -14.55
N ALA A 237 12.59 7.86 -13.60
CA ALA A 237 14.05 8.02 -13.46
C ALA A 237 14.80 7.56 -14.71
N GLN A 238 14.39 6.45 -15.30
CA GLN A 238 14.96 5.94 -16.54
C GLN A 238 14.75 6.93 -17.71
N ALA A 239 13.55 7.48 -17.84
CA ALA A 239 13.23 8.48 -18.86
C ALA A 239 14.02 9.76 -18.67
N ILE A 240 14.17 10.23 -17.44
CA ILE A 240 14.93 11.43 -17.08
C ILE A 240 16.41 11.27 -17.47
N THR A 241 17.00 10.13 -17.11
CA THR A 241 18.39 9.82 -17.46
C THR A 241 18.58 9.74 -18.98
N ALA A 242 17.65 9.06 -19.67
CA ALA A 242 17.72 8.93 -21.14
C ALA A 242 17.60 10.28 -21.85
N ALA A 243 16.89 11.26 -21.27
CA ALA A 243 16.76 12.60 -21.79
C ALA A 243 17.95 13.50 -21.45
N GLY A 244 18.96 12.99 -20.75
CA GLY A 244 20.12 13.77 -20.33
C GLY A 244 19.85 14.73 -19.19
N ARG A 245 18.73 14.58 -18.48
CA ARG A 245 18.37 15.38 -17.32
C ARG A 245 18.92 14.71 -16.05
N LYS A 246 19.14 15.49 -15.03
CA LYS A 246 19.76 14.98 -13.80
C LYS A 246 18.97 15.43 -12.57
N VAL A 247 18.43 14.43 -11.85
CA VAL A 247 17.69 14.67 -10.63
C VAL A 247 18.58 15.36 -9.60
N GLY A 248 18.01 16.38 -8.94
CA GLY A 248 18.73 17.19 -7.95
C GLY A 248 19.46 18.38 -8.53
N GLU A 249 19.71 18.40 -9.84
CA GLU A 249 20.37 19.52 -10.52
C GLU A 249 19.40 20.32 -11.38
N ASP A 250 18.62 19.66 -12.22
CA ASP A 250 17.73 20.34 -13.18
C ASP A 250 16.31 19.78 -13.22
N ILE A 251 16.01 18.80 -12.36
CA ILE A 251 14.68 18.24 -12.21
C ILE A 251 14.59 17.52 -10.84
N TYR A 252 13.38 17.41 -10.29
CA TYR A 252 13.12 16.68 -9.05
C TYR A 252 12.14 15.56 -9.31
N LEU A 253 12.24 14.47 -8.52
CA LEU A 253 11.44 13.27 -8.68
C LEU A 253 11.11 12.69 -7.30
N VAL A 254 9.82 12.48 -7.03
CA VAL A 254 9.33 11.86 -5.79
C VAL A 254 8.36 10.74 -6.08
N GLY A 255 8.42 9.71 -5.25
CA GLY A 255 7.54 8.55 -5.32
C GLY A 255 6.89 8.24 -3.97
N VAL A 256 6.34 7.05 -3.84
CA VAL A 256 5.77 6.47 -2.61
C VAL A 256 6.00 4.97 -2.64
N ASP A 257 6.30 4.39 -1.54
CA ASP A 257 6.43 2.98 -1.11
C ASP A 257 7.77 2.70 -0.46
N ALA A 258 8.82 3.41 -0.79
CA ALA A 258 10.21 3.16 -0.38
C ALA A 258 10.67 1.73 -0.75
N LEU A 259 10.43 1.34 -2.00
CA LEU A 259 10.99 0.11 -2.56
C LEU A 259 12.51 0.17 -2.48
N ALA A 260 13.16 -0.99 -2.35
CA ALA A 260 14.63 -1.06 -2.22
C ALA A 260 15.35 -0.30 -3.35
N GLU A 261 14.89 -0.48 -4.59
CA GLU A 261 15.48 0.19 -5.76
C GLU A 261 15.29 1.70 -5.71
N ALA A 262 14.12 2.18 -5.25
CA ALA A 262 13.86 3.60 -5.09
C ALA A 262 14.73 4.20 -3.97
N MET A 263 14.89 3.49 -2.87
CA MET A 263 15.79 3.93 -1.79
C MET A 263 17.25 4.00 -2.25
N ASP A 264 17.68 3.08 -3.10
CA ASP A 264 19.00 3.16 -3.72
C ASP A 264 19.16 4.44 -4.56
N LEU A 265 18.15 4.79 -5.34
CA LEU A 265 18.17 6.04 -6.11
C LEU A 265 18.16 7.27 -5.21
N VAL A 266 17.40 7.28 -4.13
CA VAL A 266 17.44 8.37 -3.14
C VAL A 266 18.86 8.52 -2.56
N SER A 267 19.51 7.40 -2.22
CA SER A 267 20.88 7.41 -1.69
C SER A 267 21.89 8.00 -2.66
N THR A 268 21.74 7.73 -3.95
CA THR A 268 22.71 8.12 -4.99
C THR A 268 22.34 9.41 -5.72
N GLY A 269 21.20 10.00 -5.39
CA GLY A 269 20.73 11.26 -5.99
C GLY A 269 19.87 11.09 -7.22
N GLY A 270 19.49 9.87 -7.60
CA GLY A 270 18.61 9.57 -8.74
C GLY A 270 17.12 9.77 -8.48
N MET A 271 16.75 9.99 -7.23
CA MET A 271 15.42 10.45 -6.80
C MET A 271 15.60 11.46 -5.68
N THR A 272 14.73 12.45 -5.62
CA THR A 272 14.74 13.48 -4.57
C THR A 272 14.31 12.91 -3.22
N GLY A 273 13.35 12.00 -3.24
CA GLY A 273 12.85 11.35 -2.05
C GLY A 273 11.74 10.39 -2.39
N THR A 274 11.36 9.61 -1.39
CA THR A 274 10.20 8.74 -1.44
C THR A 274 9.49 8.76 -0.08
N VAL A 275 8.41 8.02 0.04
CA VAL A 275 7.62 7.94 1.26
C VAL A 275 7.45 6.46 1.60
N LEU A 276 7.93 6.07 2.77
CA LEU A 276 7.84 4.69 3.21
C LEU A 276 6.38 4.34 3.51
N ASN A 277 5.85 3.43 2.74
CA ASN A 277 4.60 2.75 3.00
C ASN A 277 4.96 1.51 3.82
N ASP A 278 4.68 1.54 5.10
CA ASP A 278 5.22 0.59 6.07
C ASP A 278 4.47 -0.75 6.00
N HIS A 279 4.88 -1.64 5.09
CA HIS A 279 4.27 -2.95 4.91
C HIS A 279 4.46 -3.86 6.13
N ILE A 280 5.51 -3.65 6.91
CA ILE A 280 5.79 -4.46 8.10
C ILE A 280 4.78 -4.13 9.20
N ASN A 281 4.68 -2.88 9.61
CA ASN A 281 3.75 -2.49 10.66
C ASN A 281 2.29 -2.63 10.23
N GLN A 282 1.96 -2.40 8.96
CA GLN A 282 0.61 -2.64 8.45
C GLN A 282 0.24 -4.12 8.51
N SER A 283 1.10 -5.00 8.00
CA SER A 283 0.83 -6.44 7.98
C SER A 283 0.76 -7.01 9.39
N HIS A 284 1.68 -6.62 10.28
CA HIS A 284 1.64 -7.04 11.68
C HIS A 284 0.35 -6.59 12.36
N LYS A 285 -0.10 -5.36 12.12
CA LYS A 285 -1.35 -4.87 12.69
C LYS A 285 -2.55 -5.64 12.16
N ALA A 286 -2.57 -5.95 10.87
CA ALA A 286 -3.64 -6.75 10.27
C ALA A 286 -3.71 -8.16 10.91
N VAL A 287 -2.56 -8.77 11.12
CA VAL A 287 -2.46 -10.08 11.80
C VAL A 287 -2.90 -9.98 13.25
N ASP A 288 -2.44 -8.96 13.98
CA ASP A 288 -2.85 -8.76 15.37
C ASP A 288 -4.37 -8.56 15.51
N CYS A 289 -4.97 -7.77 14.62
CA CYS A 289 -6.43 -7.60 14.56
C CYS A 289 -7.15 -8.91 14.29
N THR A 290 -6.60 -9.72 13.39
CA THR A 290 -7.15 -11.05 13.08
C THR A 290 -7.17 -11.94 14.31
N VAL A 291 -6.07 -11.99 15.05
CA VAL A 291 -5.95 -12.77 16.28
C VAL A 291 -6.91 -12.27 17.36
N GLN A 292 -6.99 -10.95 17.53
CA GLN A 292 -7.95 -10.33 18.48
C GLN A 292 -9.38 -10.73 18.15
N ALA A 293 -9.78 -10.65 16.89
CA ALA A 293 -11.13 -10.99 16.46
C ALA A 293 -11.45 -12.48 16.65
N ILE A 294 -10.49 -13.36 16.37
CA ILE A 294 -10.63 -14.80 16.59
C ILE A 294 -10.85 -15.08 18.07
N ASN A 295 -10.20 -14.32 18.95
CA ASN A 295 -10.34 -14.45 20.41
C ASN A 295 -11.59 -13.75 20.95
N GLY A 296 -12.45 -13.22 20.11
CA GLY A 296 -13.70 -12.59 20.51
C GLY A 296 -13.58 -11.14 20.95
N GLU A 297 -12.42 -10.51 20.74
CA GLU A 297 -12.23 -9.11 21.05
C GLU A 297 -12.83 -8.21 19.97
N LYS A 298 -13.42 -7.11 20.37
CA LYS A 298 -14.01 -6.14 19.46
C LYS A 298 -12.91 -5.29 18.80
N LEU A 299 -13.01 -5.15 17.47
CA LEU A 299 -12.09 -4.31 16.71
C LEU A 299 -12.61 -2.88 16.57
N ASP A 300 -11.68 -1.92 16.50
CA ASP A 300 -12.00 -0.58 16.05
C ASP A 300 -12.29 -0.59 14.54
N ALA A 301 -12.99 0.42 14.04
CA ALA A 301 -13.29 0.51 12.62
C ALA A 301 -12.02 0.69 11.77
N TYR A 302 -11.03 1.41 12.30
CA TYR A 302 -9.80 1.74 11.60
C TYR A 302 -8.57 1.58 12.49
N TYR A 303 -7.49 1.10 11.87
CA TYR A 303 -6.14 1.12 12.45
C TYR A 303 -5.20 1.75 11.44
N TRP A 304 -4.72 2.96 11.75
CA TRP A 304 -3.87 3.74 10.86
C TRP A 304 -2.40 3.56 11.20
N ILE A 305 -1.60 3.27 10.19
CA ILE A 305 -0.14 3.15 10.29
C ILE A 305 0.46 4.33 9.54
N ASP A 306 1.35 5.08 10.18
CA ASP A 306 1.96 6.26 9.59
C ASP A 306 2.89 5.93 8.44
N TYR A 307 2.86 6.77 7.40
CA TYR A 307 3.93 6.84 6.42
C TYR A 307 5.16 7.52 7.03
N ILE A 308 6.31 7.32 6.40
CA ILE A 308 7.57 7.95 6.79
C ILE A 308 8.19 8.61 5.57
N LYS A 309 8.55 9.89 5.71
CA LYS A 309 9.22 10.65 4.66
C LYS A 309 10.68 10.20 4.58
N VAL A 310 11.12 9.77 3.39
CA VAL A 310 12.48 9.26 3.15
C VAL A 310 13.23 10.23 2.27
N THR A 311 14.33 10.74 2.80
CA THR A 311 15.22 11.73 2.19
C THR A 311 16.63 11.17 2.07
N PRO A 312 17.54 11.81 1.30
CA PRO A 312 18.95 11.40 1.30
C PRO A 312 19.59 11.36 2.69
N GLU A 313 19.10 12.19 3.62
CA GLU A 313 19.64 12.29 4.97
C GLU A 313 19.26 11.11 5.86
N ASN A 314 18.07 10.51 5.65
CA ASN A 314 17.58 9.43 6.52
C ASN A 314 17.43 8.06 5.84
N VAL A 315 17.65 7.99 4.53
CA VAL A 315 17.41 6.76 3.77
C VAL A 315 18.21 5.56 4.30
N ALA A 316 19.40 5.80 4.82
CA ALA A 316 20.24 4.73 5.37
C ALA A 316 19.58 4.00 6.54
N GLU A 317 18.70 4.65 7.28
CA GLU A 317 17.97 4.05 8.41
C GLU A 317 16.96 2.99 7.96
N TYR A 318 16.53 3.04 6.70
CA TYR A 318 15.47 2.19 6.16
C TYR A 318 15.95 1.17 5.13
N LYS A 319 17.21 1.21 4.79
CA LYS A 319 17.80 0.27 3.81
C LYS A 319 18.17 -1.06 4.43
#